data_f88cbd5470ff3556da81c49b51dd46a5
#
_entry.id   f88cbd5470ff3556da81c49b51dd46a5
#
_cell.length_a   1.000
_cell.length_b   1.000
_cell.length_c   1.000
_cell.angle_alpha   90.00
_cell.angle_beta   90.00
_cell.angle_gamma   90.00
#
_symmetry.space_group_name_H-M   'P 1'
#
loop_
_entity.id
_entity.type
_entity.pdbx_description
1 polymer ?
#
loop_
_entity_poly.entity_id
_entity_poly.type
_entity_poly.pdbx_seq_one_letter_code
_entity_poly.pdbx_strand_id
1 'polypeptide(L)'
;NIMSITIQEISGTRGLKKFAKFPINLYKGNEYYVPALVLDEVGTLNSKNNPAFDFCESVYYMAYKDGEPVGRIAGIINHKANEKSGEKAGRFGFVDFIDDKEVSKALFNAVEKWAKSKGMTEIHGPLGFTDMDPEGTLVEGFDQLSTMSAIYNYPYYPQHIESMGYEKAIDWVEYKIKVPECVPEKHQRISDIVQRKYNLRILKFKSASDVYKGNYGQKIFDLINNAYADLYGYSTLSQRQIDYYVKMYIPLLRLENVTAIVDEQDDLIAVGIAIPS
;
A
#
# COMPACT_ATOMS: atom_id res chain seq x y z
N ASN A 1 16.23 31.10 -21.45
CA ASN A 1 16.75 30.05 -20.57
C ASN A 1 15.79 28.90 -20.63
N ILE A 2 16.21 27.77 -21.22
CA ILE A 2 15.46 26.52 -21.15
C ILE A 2 15.59 26.05 -19.70
N MET A 3 14.51 26.12 -18.93
CA MET A 3 14.45 25.58 -17.56
C MET A 3 14.74 24.08 -17.63
N SER A 4 15.89 23.65 -17.12
CA SER A 4 16.31 22.25 -17.20
C SER A 4 15.77 21.48 -16.02
N ILE A 5 15.05 20.39 -16.30
CA ILE A 5 14.67 19.42 -15.29
C ILE A 5 15.87 18.49 -15.05
N THR A 6 16.25 18.34 -13.80
CA THR A 6 17.30 17.40 -13.38
C THR A 6 16.70 16.29 -12.54
N ILE A 7 17.10 15.06 -12.82
CA ILE A 7 16.71 13.87 -12.01
C ILE A 7 17.92 13.51 -11.14
N GLN A 8 17.65 13.38 -9.85
CA GLN A 8 18.66 13.01 -8.86
C GLN A 8 18.26 11.71 -8.17
N GLU A 9 19.13 10.73 -8.18
CA GLU A 9 18.98 9.53 -7.36
C GLU A 9 19.17 9.87 -5.89
N ILE A 10 18.27 9.36 -5.05
CA ILE A 10 18.22 9.63 -3.62
C ILE A 10 18.67 8.40 -2.85
N SER A 11 19.55 8.59 -1.87
CA SER A 11 20.05 7.54 -0.99
C SER A 11 20.29 8.05 0.43
N GLY A 12 20.40 7.10 1.36
CA GLY A 12 20.66 7.38 2.76
C GLY A 12 19.50 8.05 3.50
N THR A 13 19.55 8.04 4.81
CA THR A 13 18.45 8.51 5.68
C THR A 13 18.06 9.97 5.42
N ARG A 14 19.03 10.86 5.16
CA ARG A 14 18.75 12.27 4.87
C ARG A 14 18.01 12.45 3.54
N GLY A 15 18.44 11.70 2.52
CA GLY A 15 17.78 11.69 1.22
C GLY A 15 16.36 11.12 1.31
N LEU A 16 16.17 9.99 1.98
CA LEU A 16 14.86 9.37 2.18
C LEU A 16 13.90 10.29 2.95
N LYS A 17 14.38 11.04 3.95
CA LYS A 17 13.55 12.05 4.64
C LYS A 17 13.11 13.17 3.71
N LYS A 18 13.97 13.61 2.77
CA LYS A 18 13.62 14.62 1.77
C LYS A 18 12.58 14.09 0.81
N PHE A 19 12.75 12.86 0.35
CA PHE A 19 11.82 12.15 -0.52
C PHE A 19 10.43 12.01 0.14
N ALA A 20 10.37 11.53 1.39
CA ALA A 20 9.13 11.35 2.15
C ALA A 20 8.40 12.67 2.48
N LYS A 21 9.12 13.77 2.60
CA LYS A 21 8.51 15.09 2.87
C LYS A 21 7.95 15.79 1.63
N PHE A 22 8.32 15.35 0.43
CA PHE A 22 7.90 16.03 -0.80
C PHE A 22 6.37 16.15 -0.95
N PRO A 23 5.56 15.09 -0.80
CA PRO A 23 4.11 15.20 -0.95
C PRO A 23 3.45 16.11 0.10
N ILE A 24 4.00 16.19 1.32
CA ILE A 24 3.49 17.11 2.35
C ILE A 24 3.55 18.56 1.87
N ASN A 25 4.62 18.92 1.16
CA ASN A 25 4.78 20.26 0.59
C ASN A 25 3.90 20.45 -0.66
N LEU A 26 3.81 19.42 -1.51
CA LEU A 26 3.02 19.45 -2.74
C LEU A 26 1.52 19.64 -2.44
N TYR A 27 1.00 18.94 -1.44
CA TYR A 27 -0.41 18.97 -1.04
C TYR A 27 -0.70 20.01 0.05
N LYS A 28 0.23 20.88 0.38
CA LYS A 28 0.04 21.90 1.42
C LYS A 28 -1.21 22.75 1.14
N GLY A 29 -2.14 22.76 2.10
CA GLY A 29 -3.40 23.49 2.00
C GLY A 29 -4.55 22.69 1.33
N ASN A 30 -4.30 21.46 0.90
CA ASN A 30 -5.36 20.57 0.44
C ASN A 30 -6.03 19.90 1.66
N GLU A 31 -7.33 20.13 1.82
CA GLU A 31 -8.12 19.63 2.96
C GLU A 31 -8.46 18.13 2.89
N TYR A 32 -8.27 17.50 1.73
CA TYR A 32 -8.58 16.09 1.52
C TYR A 32 -7.36 15.17 1.62
N TYR A 33 -6.17 15.76 1.59
CA TYR A 33 -4.93 15.00 1.70
C TYR A 33 -4.55 14.70 3.15
N VAL A 34 -4.37 13.42 3.47
CA VAL A 34 -3.83 12.97 4.76
C VAL A 34 -2.37 12.57 4.60
N PRO A 35 -1.42 13.32 5.17
CA PRO A 35 0.01 13.03 5.00
C PRO A 35 0.40 11.74 5.72
N ALA A 36 1.25 10.95 5.08
CA ALA A 36 1.91 9.82 5.71
C ALA A 36 2.87 10.30 6.82
N LEU A 37 3.09 9.46 7.82
CA LEU A 37 4.10 9.71 8.85
C LEU A 37 5.50 9.56 8.23
N VAL A 38 6.25 10.64 8.18
CA VAL A 38 7.58 10.69 7.54
C VAL A 38 8.52 9.60 8.05
N LEU A 39 8.50 9.29 9.34
CA LEU A 39 9.38 8.28 9.92
C LEU A 39 8.99 6.86 9.47
N ASP A 40 7.70 6.59 9.33
CA ASP A 40 7.19 5.30 8.89
C ASP A 40 7.51 5.09 7.40
N GLU A 41 7.26 6.10 6.56
CA GLU A 41 7.62 6.03 5.14
C GLU A 41 9.14 5.86 4.95
N VAL A 42 9.97 6.60 5.70
CA VAL A 42 11.43 6.40 5.69
C VAL A 42 11.79 4.98 6.14
N GLY A 43 11.10 4.42 7.11
CA GLY A 43 11.27 3.03 7.54
C GLY A 43 11.00 2.03 6.42
N THR A 44 9.88 2.22 5.72
CA THR A 44 9.47 1.40 4.57
C THR A 44 10.48 1.47 3.42
N LEU A 45 11.00 2.66 3.12
CA LEU A 45 11.95 2.89 2.03
C LEU A 45 13.40 2.47 2.38
N ASN A 46 13.69 2.19 3.64
CA ASN A 46 15.04 1.88 4.10
C ASN A 46 15.30 0.36 4.10
N SER A 47 16.24 -0.08 3.29
CA SER A 47 16.64 -1.49 3.16
C SER A 47 17.11 -2.14 4.45
N LYS A 48 17.52 -1.36 5.44
CA LYS A 48 17.92 -1.89 6.75
C LYS A 48 16.73 -2.24 7.65
N ASN A 49 15.57 -1.65 7.39
CA ASN A 49 14.40 -1.75 8.25
C ASN A 49 13.30 -2.62 7.64
N ASN A 50 13.10 -2.53 6.32
CA ASN A 50 12.00 -3.22 5.64
C ASN A 50 12.41 -4.63 5.19
N PRO A 51 11.79 -5.68 5.72
CA PRO A 51 12.10 -7.06 5.34
C PRO A 51 11.75 -7.42 3.88
N ALA A 52 10.98 -6.59 3.17
CA ALA A 52 10.74 -6.78 1.73
C ALA A 52 12.04 -6.75 0.91
N PHE A 53 13.08 -6.10 1.41
CA PHE A 53 14.39 -6.07 0.74
C PHE A 53 15.13 -7.42 0.73
N ASP A 54 14.60 -8.45 1.37
CA ASP A 54 15.13 -9.82 1.21
C ASP A 54 14.89 -10.35 -0.20
N PHE A 55 13.92 -9.78 -0.94
CA PHE A 55 13.55 -10.18 -2.30
C PHE A 55 13.15 -9.01 -3.22
N CYS A 56 13.30 -7.77 -2.75
CA CYS A 56 13.06 -6.58 -3.56
C CYS A 56 14.32 -5.76 -3.76
N GLU A 57 14.41 -5.12 -4.92
CA GLU A 57 15.35 -4.04 -5.21
C GLU A 57 14.58 -2.73 -5.38
N SER A 58 15.19 -1.61 -5.06
CA SER A 58 14.56 -0.31 -5.30
C SER A 58 15.57 0.78 -5.67
N VAL A 59 15.03 1.82 -6.32
CA VAL A 59 15.69 3.08 -6.60
C VAL A 59 14.74 4.24 -6.32
N TYR A 60 15.25 5.36 -5.89
CA TYR A 60 14.43 6.54 -5.59
C TYR A 60 14.97 7.74 -6.36
N TYR A 61 14.08 8.44 -7.05
CA TYR A 61 14.42 9.63 -7.81
C TYR A 61 13.62 10.84 -7.35
N MET A 62 14.27 12.00 -7.32
CA MET A 62 13.61 13.29 -7.21
C MET A 62 13.91 14.12 -8.45
N ALA A 63 12.89 14.81 -8.94
CA ALA A 63 13.02 15.80 -10.01
C ALA A 63 13.16 17.20 -9.41
N TYR A 64 14.05 17.97 -10.01
CA TYR A 64 14.29 19.37 -9.66
C TYR A 64 14.14 20.27 -10.87
N LYS A 65 13.53 21.43 -10.67
CA LYS A 65 13.44 22.51 -11.66
C LYS A 65 13.97 23.78 -11.01
N ASP A 66 15.02 24.36 -11.58
CA ASP A 66 15.70 25.54 -11.02
C ASP A 66 16.17 25.37 -9.55
N GLY A 67 16.55 24.15 -9.20
CA GLY A 67 17.00 23.79 -7.85
C GLY A 67 15.88 23.42 -6.84
N GLU A 68 14.62 23.66 -7.20
CA GLU A 68 13.47 23.33 -6.36
C GLU A 68 12.95 21.91 -6.66
N PRO A 69 12.57 21.13 -5.63
CA PRO A 69 12.02 19.81 -5.83
C PRO A 69 10.61 19.91 -6.43
N VAL A 70 10.38 19.24 -7.55
CA VAL A 70 9.10 19.27 -8.31
C VAL A 70 8.46 17.91 -8.50
N GLY A 71 9.12 16.83 -8.08
CA GLY A 71 8.52 15.49 -8.13
C GLY A 71 9.42 14.44 -7.47
N ARG A 72 8.82 13.30 -7.20
CA ARG A 72 9.46 12.09 -6.67
C ARG A 72 8.89 10.84 -7.32
N ILE A 73 9.64 9.77 -7.39
CA ILE A 73 9.19 8.44 -7.82
C ILE A 73 10.13 7.36 -7.27
N ALA A 74 9.57 6.23 -6.89
CA ALA A 74 10.33 5.01 -6.60
C ALA A 74 10.21 4.02 -7.76
N GLY A 75 11.31 3.39 -8.12
CA GLY A 75 11.33 2.16 -8.91
C GLY A 75 11.54 0.97 -7.98
N ILE A 76 10.78 -0.10 -8.15
CA ILE A 76 10.84 -1.29 -7.31
C ILE A 76 10.80 -2.53 -8.21
N ILE A 77 11.60 -3.55 -7.90
CA ILE A 77 11.50 -4.88 -8.48
C ILE A 77 11.22 -5.85 -7.35
N ASN A 78 10.08 -6.52 -7.41
CA ASN A 78 9.72 -7.59 -6.47
C ASN A 78 9.98 -8.94 -7.17
N HIS A 79 11.12 -9.53 -6.90
CA HIS A 79 11.54 -10.79 -7.54
C HIS A 79 10.62 -11.95 -7.19
N LYS A 80 10.05 -11.96 -5.97
CA LYS A 80 9.10 -12.99 -5.54
C LYS A 80 7.77 -12.91 -6.30
N ALA A 81 7.26 -11.70 -6.56
CA ALA A 81 6.08 -11.51 -7.37
C ALA A 81 6.34 -11.93 -8.83
N ASN A 82 7.47 -11.54 -9.39
CA ASN A 82 7.86 -11.91 -10.76
C ASN A 82 8.04 -13.42 -10.93
N GLU A 83 8.63 -14.09 -9.94
CA GLU A 83 8.78 -15.56 -9.97
C GLU A 83 7.40 -16.25 -9.95
N LYS A 84 6.48 -15.74 -9.13
CA LYS A 84 5.12 -16.28 -9.01
C LYS A 84 4.31 -16.09 -10.31
N SER A 85 4.37 -14.92 -10.94
CA SER A 85 3.60 -14.59 -12.15
C SER A 85 4.26 -15.07 -13.43
N GLY A 86 5.58 -15.33 -13.41
CA GLY A 86 6.38 -15.61 -14.60
C GLY A 86 6.72 -14.36 -15.42
N GLU A 87 6.48 -13.17 -14.86
CA GLU A 87 6.70 -11.88 -15.51
C GLU A 87 8.10 -11.33 -15.25
N LYS A 88 8.50 -10.35 -16.05
CA LYS A 88 9.68 -9.52 -15.84
C LYS A 88 9.25 -8.07 -15.64
N ALA A 89 8.51 -7.84 -14.58
CA ALA A 89 7.88 -6.56 -14.27
C ALA A 89 8.70 -5.74 -13.26
N GLY A 90 8.95 -4.48 -13.59
CA GLY A 90 9.28 -3.44 -12.62
C GLY A 90 8.01 -2.82 -12.09
N ARG A 91 8.10 -2.14 -10.95
CA ARG A 91 7.03 -1.34 -10.37
C ARG A 91 7.47 0.12 -10.28
N PHE A 92 6.55 1.06 -10.49
CA PHE A 92 6.70 2.41 -10.00
C PHE A 92 5.73 2.65 -8.84
N GLY A 93 6.14 3.45 -7.87
CA GLY A 93 5.32 3.78 -6.71
C GLY A 93 5.86 4.99 -5.97
N PHE A 94 5.24 5.37 -4.85
CA PHE A 94 5.62 6.56 -4.09
C PHE A 94 5.84 7.77 -5.02
N VAL A 95 4.91 7.96 -5.98
CA VAL A 95 5.02 8.90 -7.07
C VAL A 95 4.17 10.13 -6.80
N ASP A 96 4.82 11.30 -6.83
CA ASP A 96 4.18 12.59 -6.70
C ASP A 96 4.90 13.63 -7.56
N PHE A 97 4.17 14.50 -8.23
CA PHE A 97 4.74 15.51 -9.11
C PHE A 97 3.79 16.70 -9.30
N ILE A 98 4.36 17.84 -9.64
CA ILE A 98 3.59 19.03 -10.03
C ILE A 98 2.93 18.82 -11.40
N ASP A 99 1.91 19.63 -11.73
CA ASP A 99 1.24 19.59 -13.04
C ASP A 99 2.14 20.15 -14.16
N ASP A 100 3.20 19.38 -14.48
CA ASP A 100 4.14 19.65 -15.55
C ASP A 100 4.52 18.32 -16.22
N LYS A 101 4.09 18.15 -17.48
CA LYS A 101 4.31 16.92 -18.25
C LYS A 101 5.79 16.57 -18.46
N GLU A 102 6.67 17.57 -18.53
CA GLU A 102 8.11 17.32 -18.65
C GLU A 102 8.69 16.74 -17.34
N VAL A 103 8.14 17.14 -16.19
CA VAL A 103 8.53 16.60 -14.88
C VAL A 103 8.10 15.15 -14.75
N SER A 104 6.82 14.84 -14.98
CA SER A 104 6.31 13.46 -14.90
C SER A 104 7.05 12.54 -15.88
N LYS A 105 7.21 12.98 -17.14
CA LYS A 105 7.96 12.22 -18.16
C LYS A 105 9.40 11.94 -17.75
N ALA A 106 10.10 12.92 -17.19
CA ALA A 106 11.47 12.73 -16.74
C ALA A 106 11.58 11.70 -15.60
N LEU A 107 10.64 11.73 -14.63
CA LEU A 107 10.58 10.78 -13.52
C LEU A 107 10.32 9.34 -14.01
N PHE A 108 9.28 9.16 -14.83
CA PHE A 108 8.91 7.84 -15.35
C PHE A 108 10.02 7.27 -16.23
N ASN A 109 10.61 8.07 -17.13
CA ASN A 109 11.75 7.65 -17.96
C ASN A 109 12.96 7.19 -17.10
N ALA A 110 13.20 7.79 -15.95
CA ALA A 110 14.29 7.38 -15.06
C ALA A 110 14.03 5.98 -14.49
N VAL A 111 12.81 5.71 -14.03
CA VAL A 111 12.42 4.39 -13.51
C VAL A 111 12.40 3.34 -14.62
N GLU A 112 11.84 3.65 -15.79
CA GLU A 112 11.84 2.75 -16.95
C GLU A 112 13.25 2.36 -17.38
N LYS A 113 14.15 3.32 -17.43
CA LYS A 113 15.57 3.08 -17.73
C LYS A 113 16.24 2.18 -16.71
N TRP A 114 16.00 2.42 -15.44
CA TRP A 114 16.51 1.58 -14.36
C TRP A 114 15.96 0.17 -14.44
N ALA A 115 14.64 0.00 -14.55
CA ALA A 115 13.99 -1.31 -14.67
C ALA A 115 14.50 -2.09 -15.90
N LYS A 116 14.64 -1.43 -17.05
CA LYS A 116 15.21 -2.02 -18.26
C LYS A 116 16.66 -2.46 -18.05
N SER A 117 17.47 -1.67 -17.33
CA SER A 117 18.87 -2.06 -17.02
C SER A 117 18.97 -3.28 -16.12
N LYS A 118 17.89 -3.58 -15.38
CA LYS A 118 17.73 -4.77 -14.52
C LYS A 118 17.08 -5.95 -15.27
N GLY A 119 16.83 -5.82 -16.58
CA GLY A 119 16.24 -6.87 -17.41
C GLY A 119 14.71 -6.96 -17.35
N MET A 120 14.04 -5.97 -16.79
CA MET A 120 12.58 -5.91 -16.81
C MET A 120 12.08 -5.49 -18.19
N THR A 121 10.96 -6.06 -18.62
CA THR A 121 10.35 -5.82 -19.95
C THR A 121 9.07 -5.03 -19.88
N GLU A 122 8.50 -4.88 -18.69
CA GLU A 122 7.28 -4.15 -18.43
C GLU A 122 7.34 -3.43 -17.09
N ILE A 123 6.44 -2.48 -16.88
CA ILE A 123 6.33 -1.68 -15.66
C ILE A 123 4.88 -1.56 -15.24
N HIS A 124 4.62 -1.80 -13.96
CA HIS A 124 3.30 -1.71 -13.35
C HIS A 124 3.29 -0.67 -12.23
N GLY A 125 2.14 -0.10 -11.94
CA GLY A 125 2.03 0.83 -10.82
C GLY A 125 0.86 1.80 -10.92
N PRO A 126 0.73 2.66 -9.91
CA PRO A 126 1.55 2.73 -8.70
C PRO A 126 1.40 1.51 -7.79
N LEU A 127 2.52 0.91 -7.41
CA LEU A 127 2.58 -0.22 -6.47
C LEU A 127 3.79 -0.04 -5.55
N GLY A 128 3.66 -0.46 -4.28
CA GLY A 128 4.76 -0.51 -3.34
C GLY A 128 5.54 -1.83 -3.37
N PHE A 129 6.25 -2.11 -2.28
CA PHE A 129 6.95 -3.38 -2.07
C PHE A 129 5.97 -4.54 -1.89
N THR A 130 4.88 -4.28 -1.15
CA THR A 130 3.79 -5.21 -0.84
C THR A 130 2.47 -4.46 -0.79
N ASP A 131 1.36 -5.18 -0.71
CA ASP A 131 0.00 -4.64 -0.55
C ASP A 131 -0.25 -3.86 0.77
N MET A 132 0.76 -3.81 1.66
CA MET A 132 0.72 -2.96 2.85
C MET A 132 1.19 -1.52 2.56
N ASP A 133 1.72 -1.27 1.38
CA ASP A 133 2.17 0.04 0.92
C ASP A 133 1.08 0.75 0.08
N PRO A 134 1.18 2.07 -0.14
CA PRO A 134 0.25 2.79 -1.01
C PRO A 134 0.23 2.24 -2.44
N GLU A 135 -0.95 2.02 -2.98
CA GLU A 135 -1.19 1.47 -4.32
C GLU A 135 -2.23 2.26 -5.09
N GLY A 136 -2.08 2.27 -6.41
CA GLY A 136 -3.04 2.84 -7.34
C GLY A 136 -2.95 4.35 -7.53
N THR A 137 -3.84 4.86 -8.38
CA THR A 137 -4.00 6.26 -8.70
C THR A 137 -5.46 6.64 -8.49
N LEU A 138 -5.71 7.65 -7.64
CA LEU A 138 -7.07 8.15 -7.41
C LEU A 138 -7.65 8.70 -8.72
N VAL A 139 -8.83 8.23 -9.10
CA VAL A 139 -9.55 8.63 -10.31
C VAL A 139 -10.92 9.25 -10.01
N GLU A 140 -11.49 8.94 -8.85
CA GLU A 140 -12.75 9.48 -8.35
C GLU A 140 -12.65 9.77 -6.85
N GLY A 141 -13.45 10.72 -6.34
CA GLY A 141 -13.48 11.06 -4.91
C GLY A 141 -12.41 12.05 -4.48
N PHE A 142 -11.95 12.93 -5.36
CA PHE A 142 -10.96 13.98 -5.06
C PHE A 142 -11.42 14.98 -3.98
N ASP A 143 -12.72 15.03 -3.72
CA ASP A 143 -13.41 15.86 -2.72
C ASP A 143 -13.73 15.08 -1.44
N GLN A 144 -13.14 13.89 -1.26
CA GLN A 144 -13.31 13.06 -0.07
C GLN A 144 -12.01 13.05 0.74
N LEU A 145 -12.15 13.16 2.06
CA LEU A 145 -11.01 13.01 2.97
C LEU A 145 -10.48 11.57 2.87
N SER A 146 -9.20 11.43 2.55
CA SER A 146 -8.55 10.12 2.50
C SER A 146 -8.59 9.40 3.84
N THR A 147 -8.83 8.10 3.82
CA THR A 147 -8.63 7.24 4.99
C THR A 147 -7.16 6.84 5.13
N MET A 148 -6.79 6.18 6.21
CA MET A 148 -5.40 5.77 6.47
C MET A 148 -4.85 4.83 5.39
N SER A 149 -5.71 4.01 4.78
CA SER A 149 -5.34 3.02 3.75
C SER A 149 -5.55 3.51 2.32
N ALA A 150 -6.21 4.66 2.14
CA ALA A 150 -6.46 5.23 0.83
C ALA A 150 -5.33 6.18 0.42
N ILE A 151 -5.13 6.26 -0.89
CA ILE A 151 -4.21 7.22 -1.49
C ILE A 151 -4.94 8.52 -1.83
N TYR A 152 -4.16 9.59 -1.99
CA TYR A 152 -4.63 10.84 -2.59
C TYR A 152 -3.63 11.32 -3.66
N ASN A 153 -4.15 11.81 -4.76
CA ASN A 153 -3.39 12.52 -5.77
C ASN A 153 -4.27 13.55 -6.48
N TYR A 154 -3.65 14.54 -7.13
CA TYR A 154 -4.38 15.50 -7.93
C TYR A 154 -4.99 14.88 -9.20
N PRO A 155 -6.08 15.44 -9.73
CA PRO A 155 -6.79 14.92 -10.91
C PRO A 155 -5.95 14.80 -12.19
N TYR A 156 -4.84 15.53 -12.30
CA TYR A 156 -3.98 15.46 -13.49
C TYR A 156 -3.09 14.22 -13.56
N TYR A 157 -2.93 13.45 -12.44
CA TYR A 157 -2.06 12.26 -12.43
C TYR A 157 -2.44 11.21 -13.47
N PRO A 158 -3.70 10.72 -13.54
CA PRO A 158 -4.10 9.75 -14.55
C PRO A 158 -3.82 10.23 -15.98
N GLN A 159 -4.11 11.51 -16.26
CA GLN A 159 -3.89 12.09 -17.58
C GLN A 159 -2.41 12.13 -17.99
N HIS A 160 -1.52 12.43 -17.03
CA HIS A 160 -0.07 12.38 -17.26
C HIS A 160 0.39 10.96 -17.54
N ILE A 161 -0.02 9.99 -16.70
CA ILE A 161 0.36 8.58 -16.81
C ILE A 161 -0.12 8.01 -18.16
N GLU A 162 -1.37 8.20 -18.52
CA GLU A 162 -1.93 7.75 -19.80
C GLU A 162 -1.24 8.41 -21.00
N SER A 163 -0.87 9.71 -20.89
CA SER A 163 -0.16 10.42 -21.96
C SER A 163 1.23 9.86 -22.27
N MET A 164 1.80 9.07 -21.35
CA MET A 164 3.08 8.37 -21.53
C MET A 164 2.93 6.95 -22.10
N GLY A 165 1.69 6.53 -22.42
CA GLY A 165 1.40 5.21 -23.01
C GLY A 165 1.08 4.11 -22.00
N TYR A 166 0.86 4.46 -20.74
CA TYR A 166 0.35 3.52 -19.76
C TYR A 166 -1.13 3.28 -19.94
N GLU A 167 -1.58 2.05 -19.71
CA GLU A 167 -2.97 1.64 -19.79
C GLU A 167 -3.45 1.16 -18.42
N LYS A 168 -4.74 1.34 -18.16
CA LYS A 168 -5.36 0.89 -16.92
C LYS A 168 -5.35 -0.65 -16.84
N ALA A 169 -4.79 -1.20 -15.77
CA ALA A 169 -4.75 -2.64 -15.53
C ALA A 169 -5.96 -3.12 -14.70
N ILE A 170 -6.31 -2.40 -13.63
CA ILE A 170 -7.37 -2.79 -12.70
C ILE A 170 -7.96 -1.56 -12.02
N ASP A 171 -9.18 -1.69 -11.50
CA ASP A 171 -9.81 -0.73 -10.58
C ASP A 171 -9.91 -1.33 -9.17
N TRP A 172 -9.56 -0.54 -8.16
CA TRP A 172 -9.91 -0.79 -6.77
C TRP A 172 -11.00 0.19 -6.36
N VAL A 173 -11.95 -0.28 -5.56
CA VAL A 173 -13.07 0.55 -5.10
C VAL A 173 -13.13 0.63 -3.59
N GLU A 174 -13.43 1.81 -3.09
CA GLU A 174 -13.70 2.09 -1.68
C GLU A 174 -15.18 2.40 -1.49
N TYR A 175 -15.81 1.82 -0.47
CA TYR A 175 -17.24 2.03 -0.23
C TYR A 175 -17.45 2.82 1.06
N LYS A 176 -18.18 3.95 0.97
CA LYS A 176 -18.70 4.65 2.12
C LYS A 176 -20.04 4.07 2.51
N ILE A 177 -20.08 3.35 3.63
CA ILE A 177 -21.28 2.67 4.10
C ILE A 177 -21.87 3.45 5.28
N LYS A 178 -23.17 3.78 5.19
CA LYS A 178 -23.91 4.30 6.35
C LYS A 178 -24.21 3.14 7.28
N VAL A 179 -23.65 3.17 8.49
CA VAL A 179 -23.90 2.14 9.51
C VAL A 179 -25.37 2.24 9.95
N PRO A 180 -26.18 1.18 9.86
CA PRO A 180 -27.55 1.17 10.34
C PRO A 180 -27.60 1.18 11.88
N GLU A 181 -28.69 1.65 12.48
CA GLU A 181 -28.87 1.69 13.93
C GLU A 181 -28.82 0.31 14.59
N CYS A 182 -29.24 -0.71 13.86
CA CYS A 182 -29.14 -2.11 14.26
C CYS A 182 -28.81 -3.01 13.08
N VAL A 183 -28.29 -4.19 13.37
CA VAL A 183 -28.04 -5.20 12.33
C VAL A 183 -29.37 -5.59 11.68
N PRO A 184 -29.51 -5.51 10.34
CA PRO A 184 -30.72 -5.89 9.66
C PRO A 184 -31.06 -7.38 9.93
N GLU A 185 -32.34 -7.69 10.18
CA GLU A 185 -32.80 -9.05 10.52
C GLU A 185 -32.34 -10.11 9.51
N LYS A 186 -32.31 -9.76 8.23
CA LYS A 186 -31.82 -10.66 7.18
C LYS A 186 -30.36 -11.07 7.42
N HIS A 187 -29.50 -10.13 7.78
CA HIS A 187 -28.08 -10.39 8.03
C HIS A 187 -27.89 -11.19 9.32
N GLN A 188 -28.65 -10.87 10.38
CA GLN A 188 -28.62 -11.64 11.61
C GLN A 188 -29.01 -13.09 11.37
N ARG A 189 -30.11 -13.32 10.66
CA ARG A 189 -30.59 -14.68 10.35
C ARG A 189 -29.58 -15.47 9.51
N ILE A 190 -28.96 -14.84 8.51
CA ILE A 190 -27.91 -15.49 7.69
C ILE A 190 -26.72 -15.85 8.56
N SER A 191 -26.26 -14.93 9.41
CA SER A 191 -25.17 -15.17 10.35
C SER A 191 -25.44 -16.36 11.25
N ASP A 192 -26.64 -16.45 11.85
CA ASP A 192 -27.02 -17.55 12.74
C ASP A 192 -27.07 -18.90 12.01
N ILE A 193 -27.54 -18.91 10.77
CA ILE A 193 -27.56 -20.13 9.94
C ILE A 193 -26.15 -20.60 9.63
N VAL A 194 -25.28 -19.69 9.18
CA VAL A 194 -23.89 -19.99 8.80
C VAL A 194 -23.11 -20.48 10.01
N GLN A 195 -23.21 -19.78 11.14
CA GLN A 195 -22.54 -20.20 12.38
C GLN A 195 -22.94 -21.61 12.80
N ARG A 196 -24.25 -21.92 12.79
CA ARG A 196 -24.75 -23.27 13.14
C ARG A 196 -24.33 -24.33 12.13
N LYS A 197 -24.41 -24.01 10.84
CA LYS A 197 -24.10 -24.99 9.76
C LYS A 197 -22.65 -25.43 9.78
N TYR A 198 -21.74 -24.52 10.12
CA TYR A 198 -20.29 -24.74 10.05
C TYR A 198 -19.63 -24.77 11.43
N ASN A 199 -20.40 -24.81 12.52
CA ASN A 199 -19.92 -24.80 13.91
C ASN A 199 -18.92 -23.64 14.18
N LEU A 200 -19.21 -22.45 13.62
CA LEU A 200 -18.35 -21.29 13.75
C LEU A 200 -18.56 -20.56 15.07
N ARG A 201 -17.48 -20.00 15.62
CA ARG A 201 -17.50 -19.20 16.84
C ARG A 201 -16.89 -17.83 16.57
N ILE A 202 -17.53 -16.79 17.10
CA ILE A 202 -16.99 -15.42 17.07
C ILE A 202 -16.10 -15.23 18.29
N LEU A 203 -14.85 -14.85 18.07
CA LEU A 203 -13.90 -14.49 19.11
C LEU A 203 -13.78 -12.97 19.22
N LYS A 204 -13.76 -12.49 20.45
CA LYS A 204 -13.42 -11.11 20.81
C LYS A 204 -12.22 -11.12 21.73
N PHE A 205 -11.21 -10.32 21.39
CA PHE A 205 -9.99 -10.22 22.18
C PHE A 205 -10.19 -9.18 23.30
N LYS A 206 -9.85 -9.55 24.53
CA LYS A 206 -9.93 -8.67 25.69
C LYS A 206 -8.60 -7.94 25.96
N SER A 207 -7.51 -8.53 25.52
CA SER A 207 -6.17 -7.99 25.73
C SER A 207 -5.23 -8.35 24.59
N ALA A 208 -4.16 -7.60 24.40
CA ALA A 208 -3.09 -7.96 23.47
C ALA A 208 -2.47 -9.32 23.82
N SER A 209 -2.46 -9.68 25.11
CA SER A 209 -1.99 -11.00 25.58
C SER A 209 -2.80 -12.15 24.96
N ASP A 210 -4.11 -11.98 24.74
CA ASP A 210 -4.93 -13.02 24.13
C ASP A 210 -4.55 -13.24 22.67
N VAL A 211 -4.24 -12.14 21.96
CA VAL A 211 -3.78 -12.19 20.57
C VAL A 211 -2.42 -12.91 20.48
N TYR A 212 -1.48 -12.57 21.35
CA TYR A 212 -0.15 -13.19 21.33
C TYR A 212 -0.17 -14.65 21.79
N LYS A 213 -0.88 -14.99 22.87
CA LYS A 213 -0.96 -16.36 23.39
C LYS A 213 -1.63 -17.33 22.41
N GLY A 214 -2.66 -16.86 21.70
CA GLY A 214 -3.34 -17.64 20.65
C GLY A 214 -2.63 -17.63 19.32
N ASN A 215 -1.49 -16.93 19.19
CA ASN A 215 -0.77 -16.72 17.94
C ASN A 215 -1.64 -16.12 16.82
N TYR A 216 -2.64 -15.30 17.19
CA TYR A 216 -3.58 -14.75 16.22
C TYR A 216 -2.96 -13.76 15.25
N GLY A 217 -1.87 -13.09 15.62
CA GLY A 217 -1.11 -12.27 14.69
C GLY A 217 -0.63 -13.08 13.48
N GLN A 218 -0.02 -14.24 13.72
CA GLN A 218 0.39 -15.18 12.67
C GLN A 218 -0.81 -15.69 11.87
N LYS A 219 -1.84 -16.19 12.56
CA LYS A 219 -3.04 -16.74 11.92
C LYS A 219 -3.74 -15.73 11.00
N ILE A 220 -3.78 -14.44 11.38
CA ILE A 220 -4.37 -13.37 10.56
C ILE A 220 -3.57 -13.19 9.26
N PHE A 221 -2.24 -13.13 9.34
CA PHE A 221 -1.42 -12.95 8.14
C PHE A 221 -1.36 -14.21 7.28
N ASP A 222 -1.44 -15.40 7.86
CA ASP A 222 -1.60 -16.65 7.09
C ASP A 222 -2.94 -16.67 6.35
N LEU A 223 -4.01 -16.20 6.99
CA LEU A 223 -5.32 -16.06 6.35
C LEU A 223 -5.28 -15.04 5.20
N ILE A 224 -4.62 -13.89 5.40
CA ILE A 224 -4.42 -12.88 4.35
C ILE A 224 -3.63 -13.48 3.19
N ASN A 225 -2.50 -14.14 3.44
CA ASN A 225 -1.71 -14.79 2.42
C ASN A 225 -2.50 -15.78 1.57
N ASN A 226 -3.41 -16.53 2.20
CA ASN A 226 -4.26 -17.49 1.49
C ASN A 226 -5.41 -16.79 0.74
N ALA A 227 -6.09 -15.85 1.37
CA ALA A 227 -7.27 -15.18 0.80
C ALA A 227 -6.91 -14.22 -0.34
N TYR A 228 -5.72 -13.62 -0.30
CA TYR A 228 -5.25 -12.64 -1.28
C TYR A 228 -4.31 -13.21 -2.34
N ALA A 229 -4.06 -14.52 -2.29
CA ALA A 229 -3.09 -15.17 -3.16
C ALA A 229 -3.27 -14.86 -4.66
N ASP A 230 -4.52 -14.71 -5.11
CA ASP A 230 -4.88 -14.50 -6.51
C ASP A 230 -5.19 -13.02 -6.85
N LEU A 231 -5.03 -12.10 -5.89
CA LEU A 231 -5.25 -10.68 -6.16
C LEU A 231 -4.13 -10.09 -7.01
N TYR A 232 -4.50 -9.12 -7.83
CA TYR A 232 -3.56 -8.41 -8.71
C TYR A 232 -2.45 -7.74 -7.89
N GLY A 233 -1.21 -7.97 -8.30
CA GLY A 233 -0.05 -7.37 -7.65
C GLY A 233 0.36 -8.01 -6.32
N TYR A 234 -0.49 -8.86 -5.71
CA TYR A 234 -0.21 -9.47 -4.42
C TYR A 234 0.97 -10.44 -4.45
N SER A 235 1.87 -10.27 -3.52
CA SER A 235 2.90 -11.26 -3.21
C SER A 235 2.79 -11.72 -1.76
N THR A 236 2.80 -13.05 -1.55
CA THR A 236 2.68 -13.62 -0.21
C THR A 236 3.77 -13.10 0.73
N LEU A 237 3.37 -12.71 1.93
CA LEU A 237 4.28 -12.21 2.95
C LEU A 237 5.18 -13.34 3.47
N SER A 238 6.47 -13.07 3.61
CA SER A 238 7.42 -13.96 4.25
C SER A 238 7.22 -13.96 5.77
N GLN A 239 7.75 -14.97 6.48
CA GLN A 239 7.67 -15.02 7.95
C GLN A 239 8.27 -13.76 8.58
N ARG A 240 9.40 -13.29 8.07
CA ARG A 240 10.04 -12.06 8.56
C ARG A 240 9.17 -10.81 8.37
N GLN A 241 8.42 -10.73 7.27
CA GLN A 241 7.44 -9.66 7.06
C GLN A 241 6.25 -9.80 8.01
N ILE A 242 5.73 -11.01 8.22
CA ILE A 242 4.65 -11.26 9.18
C ILE A 242 5.07 -10.82 10.58
N ASP A 243 6.24 -11.23 11.05
CA ASP A 243 6.77 -10.84 12.35
C ASP A 243 6.92 -9.30 12.48
N TYR A 244 7.37 -8.66 11.42
CA TYR A 244 7.50 -7.21 11.33
C TYR A 244 6.14 -6.51 11.42
N TYR A 245 5.15 -6.95 10.65
CA TYR A 245 3.82 -6.34 10.64
C TYR A 245 3.02 -6.64 11.91
N VAL A 246 3.11 -7.84 12.46
CA VAL A 246 2.50 -8.17 13.77
C VAL A 246 3.02 -7.23 14.85
N LYS A 247 4.33 -7.01 14.92
CA LYS A 247 4.94 -6.10 15.88
C LYS A 247 4.53 -4.64 15.66
N MET A 248 4.34 -4.24 14.40
CA MET A 248 3.98 -2.87 14.04
C MET A 248 2.48 -2.59 14.27
N TYR A 249 1.59 -3.48 13.81
CA TYR A 249 0.16 -3.20 13.76
C TYR A 249 -0.60 -3.61 15.03
N ILE A 250 -0.27 -4.74 15.66
CA ILE A 250 -1.03 -5.21 16.83
C ILE A 250 -1.14 -4.15 17.93
N PRO A 251 -0.07 -3.39 18.27
CA PRO A 251 -0.17 -2.35 19.30
C PRO A 251 -1.06 -1.16 18.92
N LEU A 252 -1.33 -0.96 17.63
CA LEU A 252 -2.15 0.14 17.13
C LEU A 252 -3.64 -0.21 17.06
N LEU A 253 -3.97 -1.51 17.12
CA LEU A 253 -5.35 -1.97 17.00
C LEU A 253 -6.14 -1.72 18.30
N ARG A 254 -7.35 -1.19 18.15
CA ARG A 254 -8.36 -1.28 19.20
C ARG A 254 -9.01 -2.64 19.11
N LEU A 255 -8.73 -3.51 20.09
CA LEU A 255 -9.16 -4.92 20.06
C LEU A 255 -10.66 -5.10 20.04
N GLU A 256 -11.42 -4.14 20.54
CA GLU A 256 -12.89 -4.09 20.44
C GLU A 256 -13.38 -4.03 18.99
N ASN A 257 -12.55 -3.48 18.07
CA ASN A 257 -12.81 -3.37 16.65
C ASN A 257 -12.26 -4.55 15.83
N VAL A 258 -11.69 -5.55 16.50
CA VAL A 258 -11.20 -6.76 15.86
C VAL A 258 -12.16 -7.90 16.16
N THR A 259 -12.65 -8.55 15.12
CA THR A 259 -13.52 -9.72 15.22
C THR A 259 -12.90 -10.87 14.46
N ALA A 260 -12.63 -11.96 15.13
CA ALA A 260 -12.15 -13.20 14.53
C ALA A 260 -13.26 -14.25 14.53
N ILE A 261 -13.32 -15.05 13.47
CA ILE A 261 -14.23 -16.20 13.38
C ILE A 261 -13.38 -17.45 13.23
N VAL A 262 -13.62 -18.41 14.10
CA VAL A 262 -12.93 -19.71 14.11
C VAL A 262 -13.92 -20.86 13.96
N ASP A 263 -13.45 -21.97 13.43
CA ASP A 263 -14.18 -23.23 13.36
C ASP A 263 -14.06 -24.05 14.65
N GLU A 264 -14.51 -25.29 14.61
CA GLU A 264 -14.47 -26.21 15.75
C GLU A 264 -13.05 -26.68 16.11
N GLN A 265 -12.08 -26.57 15.21
CA GLN A 265 -10.67 -26.87 15.42
C GLN A 265 -9.86 -25.68 15.90
N ASP A 266 -10.49 -24.51 16.14
CA ASP A 266 -9.85 -23.23 16.44
C ASP A 266 -9.01 -22.65 15.28
N ASP A 267 -9.30 -23.08 14.05
CA ASP A 267 -8.70 -22.49 12.87
C ASP A 267 -9.39 -21.18 12.50
N LEU A 268 -8.60 -20.16 12.20
CA LEU A 268 -9.11 -18.84 11.82
C LEU A 268 -9.68 -18.87 10.40
N ILE A 269 -11.00 -18.67 10.29
CA ILE A 269 -11.74 -18.71 9.03
C ILE A 269 -11.96 -17.31 8.44
N ALA A 270 -12.17 -16.33 9.31
CA ALA A 270 -12.35 -14.94 8.89
C ALA A 270 -11.89 -13.97 9.97
N VAL A 271 -11.51 -12.77 9.55
CA VAL A 271 -11.18 -11.67 10.44
C VAL A 271 -11.73 -10.36 9.87
N GLY A 272 -12.31 -9.55 10.75
CA GLY A 272 -12.68 -8.17 10.47
C GLY A 272 -11.90 -7.23 11.39
N ILE A 273 -11.26 -6.24 10.80
CA ILE A 273 -10.50 -5.22 11.52
C ILE A 273 -11.04 -3.85 11.10
N ALA A 274 -11.57 -3.11 12.06
CA ALA A 274 -11.97 -1.73 11.85
C ALA A 274 -10.98 -0.80 12.57
N ILE A 275 -10.53 0.22 11.87
CA ILE A 275 -9.59 1.21 12.38
C ILE A 275 -10.29 2.57 12.34
N PRO A 276 -10.41 3.29 13.46
CA PRO A 276 -10.95 4.65 13.43
C PRO A 276 -9.99 5.55 12.66
N SER A 277 -10.56 6.40 11.80
CA SER A 277 -9.80 7.43 11.07
C SER A 277 -9.84 8.76 11.80
#